data_878b8b7d2cc9f4fcd37cd5ba90b1c606
#
_entry.id   878b8b7d2cc9f4fcd37cd5ba90b1c606
#
_cell.length_a   1.000
_cell.length_b   1.000
_cell.length_c   1.000
_cell.angle_alpha   90.00
_cell.angle_beta   90.00
_cell.angle_gamma   90.00
#
_symmetry.space_group_name_H-M   'P 1'
#
loop_
_entity.id
_entity.type
_entity.pdbx_description
1 polymer ?
#
loop_
_entity_poly.entity_id
_entity_poly.type
_entity_poly.pdbx_seq_one_letter_code
_entity_poly.pdbx_strand_id
1 'polypeptide(L)'
;MTHHFTRLSLCAAIASATALASPAMAANTTSLGHTLVLTGLENPWDMAFLPDGEMFFTEKCLGLSVRMTDGTVNKLLGMKDTDDDYASTAEDLFCEGQAGMQGVAVDPDFAENRQIYVYSTSDMTAPGTNRLMRLTVSEDMTSITDRTDIVEDVQYKPQATDHPFGGPGAHNGGRVRFGPDGFIYLTTGDTHNGEVPQSPTLIGGKVLRIDRDGNAAEGNTPPEGFDPRIYTYGHRNVQGITFHPASGAPITAEHGPWHSDEITVLSNGGNAGWDPRPNVGGRGECPDNYCGYSPNQMEGMDRYQRAAFMPMTDTATYPDAMPPIWDNNGWSQGTSSAEFLIGSQWGDWENAMVVGIMGIGFGGTPIGQRIDVVELNEAGTEVVDVTEMTLPMETGRFRSLVLGPDGNLYAAVDQGDIHMLAPGGN
;
A
#
# COMPACT_ATOMS: atom_id res chain seq x y z
N MET A 1 -22.56 87.78 17.94
CA MET A 1 -21.54 86.74 17.86
C MET A 1 -22.26 85.50 17.32
N THR A 2 -22.19 85.29 16.04
CA THR A 2 -22.93 84.26 15.30
C THR A 2 -21.97 83.15 14.93
N HIS A 3 -22.19 81.92 15.47
CA HIS A 3 -21.43 80.76 15.12
C HIS A 3 -22.12 80.01 13.96
N HIS A 4 -21.39 79.94 12.86
CA HIS A 4 -21.76 79.06 11.71
C HIS A 4 -21.27 77.65 11.98
N PHE A 5 -22.17 76.68 11.97
CA PHE A 5 -21.89 75.24 11.88
C PHE A 5 -21.93 74.78 10.44
N THR A 6 -20.78 74.36 9.93
CA THR A 6 -20.67 73.74 8.61
C THR A 6 -20.91 72.23 8.76
N ARG A 7 -21.93 71.70 8.10
CA ARG A 7 -22.19 70.25 8.01
C ARG A 7 -21.33 69.65 6.88
N LEU A 8 -20.44 68.73 7.23
CA LEU A 8 -19.78 67.84 6.27
C LEU A 8 -20.74 66.66 5.99
N SER A 9 -21.13 66.51 4.72
CA SER A 9 -21.81 65.30 4.23
C SER A 9 -20.80 64.26 3.83
N LEU A 10 -20.82 63.12 4.49
CA LEU A 10 -19.99 61.96 4.18
C LEU A 10 -20.77 61.09 3.16
N CYS A 11 -20.32 61.08 1.90
CA CYS A 11 -20.80 60.14 0.89
C CYS A 11 -20.12 58.77 1.10
N ALA A 12 -20.85 57.77 1.58
CA ALA A 12 -20.41 56.39 1.59
C ALA A 12 -20.58 55.76 0.22
N ALA A 13 -19.50 55.45 -0.43
CA ALA A 13 -19.49 54.64 -1.67
C ALA A 13 -19.61 53.18 -1.27
N ILE A 14 -20.71 52.54 -1.59
CA ILE A 14 -20.91 51.09 -1.47
C ILE A 14 -20.27 50.45 -2.71
N ALA A 15 -19.10 49.83 -2.54
CA ALA A 15 -18.48 48.96 -3.54
C ALA A 15 -19.18 47.60 -3.50
N SER A 16 -20.02 47.31 -4.47
CA SER A 16 -20.58 45.98 -4.67
C SER A 16 -19.49 45.06 -5.26
N ALA A 17 -18.94 44.19 -4.44
CA ALA A 17 -18.08 43.08 -4.91
C ALA A 17 -19.01 42.02 -5.54
N THR A 18 -19.06 41.96 -6.86
CA THR A 18 -19.59 40.80 -7.58
C THR A 18 -18.59 39.66 -7.45
N ALA A 19 -18.86 38.70 -6.58
CA ALA A 19 -18.18 37.42 -6.57
C ALA A 19 -18.53 36.70 -7.90
N LEU A 20 -17.56 36.60 -8.78
CA LEU A 20 -17.59 35.69 -9.91
C LEU A 20 -17.54 34.28 -9.33
N ALA A 21 -18.67 33.60 -9.26
CA ALA A 21 -18.71 32.17 -9.03
C ALA A 21 -18.01 31.52 -10.24
N SER A 22 -16.88 30.94 -10.03
CA SER A 22 -16.29 30.01 -11.00
C SER A 22 -17.33 28.91 -11.27
N PRO A 23 -17.60 28.55 -12.53
CA PRO A 23 -18.41 27.40 -12.80
C PRO A 23 -17.72 26.19 -12.17
N ALA A 24 -18.37 25.49 -11.25
CA ALA A 24 -17.99 24.17 -10.87
C ALA A 24 -18.00 23.34 -12.17
N MET A 25 -16.84 22.96 -12.65
CA MET A 25 -16.75 21.94 -13.70
C MET A 25 -17.42 20.71 -13.13
N ALA A 26 -18.48 20.25 -13.78
CA ALA A 26 -19.07 18.97 -13.48
C ALA A 26 -17.94 17.94 -13.71
N ALA A 27 -17.54 17.21 -12.66
CA ALA A 27 -16.62 16.10 -12.81
C ALA A 27 -17.26 15.15 -13.85
N ASN A 28 -16.61 14.98 -14.98
CA ASN A 28 -16.96 13.96 -15.94
C ASN A 28 -16.61 12.62 -15.28
N THR A 29 -17.55 12.05 -14.54
CA THR A 29 -17.38 10.72 -13.97
C THR A 29 -17.35 9.71 -15.12
N THR A 30 -16.24 9.05 -15.31
CA THR A 30 -16.12 7.94 -16.25
C THR A 30 -17.13 6.86 -15.84
N SER A 31 -18.05 6.51 -16.75
CA SER A 31 -18.97 5.39 -16.52
C SER A 31 -18.17 4.10 -16.50
N LEU A 32 -18.37 3.28 -15.48
CA LEU A 32 -17.68 1.98 -15.33
C LEU A 32 -18.64 0.83 -15.59
N GLY A 33 -18.16 -0.15 -16.38
CA GLY A 33 -18.71 -1.50 -16.41
C GLY A 33 -18.09 -2.35 -15.32
N HIS A 34 -18.78 -3.42 -14.91
CA HIS A 34 -18.37 -4.32 -13.87
C HIS A 34 -18.50 -5.78 -14.31
N THR A 35 -17.47 -6.58 -14.01
CA THR A 35 -17.51 -8.03 -14.15
C THR A 35 -16.95 -8.69 -12.88
N LEU A 36 -17.67 -9.66 -12.34
CA LEU A 36 -17.17 -10.53 -11.29
C LEU A 36 -16.28 -11.59 -11.93
N VAL A 37 -14.98 -11.55 -11.68
CA VAL A 37 -13.96 -12.40 -12.30
C VAL A 37 -13.79 -13.71 -11.55
N LEU A 38 -13.65 -13.62 -10.24
CA LEU A 38 -13.59 -14.75 -9.29
C LEU A 38 -14.41 -14.44 -8.06
N THR A 39 -14.96 -15.47 -7.43
CA THR A 39 -15.73 -15.37 -6.19
C THR A 39 -15.48 -16.57 -5.30
N GLY A 40 -15.77 -16.42 -4.00
CA GLY A 40 -15.61 -17.49 -3.02
C GLY A 40 -14.16 -17.76 -2.62
N LEU A 41 -13.27 -16.80 -2.86
CA LEU A 41 -11.88 -16.84 -2.42
C LEU A 41 -11.76 -16.53 -0.92
N GLU A 42 -10.64 -16.92 -0.33
CA GLU A 42 -10.35 -16.60 1.08
C GLU A 42 -9.31 -15.49 1.20
N ASN A 43 -9.78 -14.26 1.43
CA ASN A 43 -8.93 -13.07 1.56
C ASN A 43 -7.90 -12.95 0.41
N PRO A 44 -8.35 -12.81 -0.85
CA PRO A 44 -7.42 -12.61 -1.97
C PRO A 44 -6.57 -11.37 -1.70
N TRP A 45 -5.23 -11.56 -1.71
CA TRP A 45 -4.34 -10.52 -1.21
C TRP A 45 -3.69 -9.72 -2.34
N ASP A 46 -3.25 -10.37 -3.41
CA ASP A 46 -2.61 -9.70 -4.56
C ASP A 46 -2.86 -10.44 -5.86
N MET A 47 -2.60 -9.74 -6.97
CA MET A 47 -2.74 -10.24 -8.33
C MET A 47 -1.57 -9.77 -9.18
N ALA A 48 -1.18 -10.60 -10.17
CA ALA A 48 -0.22 -10.24 -11.20
C ALA A 48 -0.58 -10.92 -12.52
N PHE A 49 -0.50 -10.20 -13.63
CA PHE A 49 -0.91 -10.67 -14.94
C PHE A 49 0.26 -11.02 -15.83
N LEU A 50 0.08 -12.04 -16.67
CA LEU A 50 0.86 -12.23 -17.88
C LEU A 50 0.30 -11.35 -19.01
N PRO A 51 1.12 -11.00 -20.00
CA PRO A 51 0.66 -10.21 -21.15
C PRO A 51 -0.53 -10.83 -21.91
N ASP A 52 -0.64 -12.16 -21.91
CA ASP A 52 -1.68 -12.91 -22.61
C ASP A 52 -2.98 -13.03 -21.79
N GLY A 53 -2.99 -12.56 -20.52
CA GLY A 53 -4.19 -12.42 -19.69
C GLY A 53 -4.35 -13.47 -18.58
N GLU A 54 -3.43 -14.42 -18.44
CA GLU A 54 -3.39 -15.27 -17.25
C GLU A 54 -3.09 -14.42 -16.01
N MET A 55 -3.76 -14.74 -14.91
CA MET A 55 -3.68 -13.98 -13.67
C MET A 55 -3.22 -14.88 -12.53
N PHE A 56 -2.02 -14.66 -12.03
CA PHE A 56 -1.61 -15.20 -10.74
C PHE A 56 -2.29 -14.41 -9.62
N PHE A 57 -2.74 -15.10 -8.60
CA PHE A 57 -3.29 -14.46 -7.41
C PHE A 57 -2.95 -15.26 -6.15
N THR A 58 -2.88 -14.55 -5.05
CA THR A 58 -2.63 -15.13 -3.73
C THR A 58 -3.87 -15.02 -2.85
N GLU A 59 -4.13 -16.07 -2.09
CA GLU A 59 -5.08 -16.10 -1.00
C GLU A 59 -4.31 -16.21 0.31
N LYS A 60 -4.55 -15.26 1.22
CA LYS A 60 -3.68 -15.04 2.39
C LYS A 60 -3.39 -16.31 3.21
N CYS A 61 -4.39 -17.16 3.43
CA CYS A 61 -4.27 -18.36 4.24
C CYS A 61 -4.33 -19.66 3.44
N LEU A 62 -4.51 -19.59 2.13
CA LEU A 62 -4.58 -20.80 1.30
C LEU A 62 -3.33 -20.99 0.44
N GLY A 63 -2.92 -19.99 -0.33
CA GLY A 63 -1.76 -20.15 -1.20
C GLY A 63 -1.81 -19.37 -2.50
N LEU A 64 -1.06 -19.86 -3.47
CA LEU A 64 -0.88 -19.28 -4.81
C LEU A 64 -1.66 -20.09 -5.85
N SER A 65 -2.40 -19.39 -6.69
CA SER A 65 -3.14 -19.94 -7.81
C SER A 65 -2.91 -19.13 -9.09
N VAL A 66 -3.22 -19.71 -10.24
CA VAL A 66 -3.29 -19.03 -11.52
C VAL A 66 -4.64 -19.25 -12.18
N ARG A 67 -5.28 -18.17 -12.62
CA ARG A 67 -6.47 -18.20 -13.47
C ARG A 67 -6.05 -18.11 -14.93
N MET A 68 -6.39 -19.12 -15.70
CA MET A 68 -6.15 -19.18 -17.12
C MET A 68 -7.15 -18.31 -17.90
N THR A 69 -6.86 -17.97 -19.13
CA THR A 69 -7.73 -17.13 -19.98
C THR A 69 -9.08 -17.78 -20.30
N ASP A 70 -9.18 -19.11 -20.24
CA ASP A 70 -10.45 -19.85 -20.39
C ASP A 70 -11.29 -19.89 -19.10
N GLY A 71 -10.78 -19.29 -18.01
CA GLY A 71 -11.43 -19.25 -16.70
C GLY A 71 -11.04 -20.41 -15.77
N THR A 72 -10.27 -21.38 -16.22
CA THR A 72 -9.75 -22.46 -15.36
C THR A 72 -8.83 -21.88 -14.28
N VAL A 73 -8.94 -22.38 -13.06
CA VAL A 73 -8.05 -22.03 -11.95
C VAL A 73 -7.20 -23.22 -11.58
N ASN A 74 -5.88 -23.07 -11.68
CA ASN A 74 -4.91 -24.05 -11.24
C ASN A 74 -4.33 -23.61 -9.88
N LYS A 75 -4.46 -24.45 -8.86
CA LYS A 75 -3.90 -24.23 -7.53
C LYS A 75 -2.45 -24.74 -7.51
N LEU A 76 -1.46 -23.84 -7.44
CA LEU A 76 -0.06 -24.15 -7.67
C LEU A 76 0.72 -24.54 -6.41
N LEU A 77 0.59 -23.74 -5.34
CA LEU A 77 1.35 -23.89 -4.10
C LEU A 77 0.47 -23.54 -2.91
N GLY A 78 0.11 -24.54 -2.11
CA GLY A 78 -0.61 -24.38 -0.85
C GLY A 78 0.32 -24.01 0.30
N MET A 79 -0.25 -23.40 1.32
CA MET A 79 0.39 -23.18 2.61
C MET A 79 0.15 -24.39 3.53
N LYS A 80 0.84 -24.44 4.65
CA LYS A 80 0.61 -25.42 5.72
C LYS A 80 -0.87 -25.47 6.11
N ASP A 81 -1.36 -26.68 6.34
CA ASP A 81 -2.74 -26.96 6.73
C ASP A 81 -3.81 -26.59 5.69
N THR A 82 -3.43 -26.35 4.42
CA THR A 82 -4.42 -26.19 3.34
C THR A 82 -4.92 -27.53 2.82
N ASP A 83 -6.10 -27.50 2.17
CA ASP A 83 -6.70 -28.70 1.58
C ASP A 83 -5.83 -29.29 0.45
N ASP A 84 -6.00 -30.60 0.18
CA ASP A 84 -5.22 -31.39 -0.78
C ASP A 84 -5.39 -31.00 -2.26
N ASP A 85 -6.06 -29.88 -2.55
CA ASP A 85 -6.33 -29.44 -3.94
C ASP A 85 -5.15 -28.74 -4.61
N TYR A 86 -4.13 -28.33 -3.85
CA TYR A 86 -2.93 -27.70 -4.40
C TYR A 86 -1.98 -28.74 -4.99
N ALA A 87 -1.30 -28.39 -6.10
CA ALA A 87 -0.31 -29.26 -6.74
C ALA A 87 0.84 -29.65 -5.79
N SER A 88 1.18 -28.74 -4.88
CA SER A 88 2.14 -28.98 -3.79
C SER A 88 1.81 -28.09 -2.59
N THR A 89 2.25 -28.51 -1.40
CA THR A 89 2.12 -27.75 -0.14
C THR A 89 3.51 -27.44 0.41
N ALA A 90 3.71 -26.19 0.82
CA ALA A 90 4.92 -25.74 1.51
C ALA A 90 4.66 -25.75 3.03
N GLU A 91 5.20 -26.76 3.72
CA GLU A 91 4.95 -27.01 5.15
C GLU A 91 5.52 -25.94 6.08
N ASP A 92 6.41 -25.09 5.58
CA ASP A 92 7.00 -23.98 6.31
C ASP A 92 6.21 -22.67 6.15
N LEU A 93 5.32 -22.57 5.16
CA LEU A 93 4.50 -21.37 4.96
C LEU A 93 3.25 -21.47 5.81
N PHE A 94 3.01 -20.43 6.63
CA PHE A 94 1.89 -20.43 7.57
C PHE A 94 1.10 -19.12 7.55
N CYS A 95 -0.15 -19.20 8.01
CA CYS A 95 -1.03 -18.05 8.16
C CYS A 95 -1.41 -17.90 9.64
N GLU A 96 -1.19 -16.69 10.17
CA GLU A 96 -1.60 -16.32 11.51
C GLU A 96 -1.90 -14.82 11.60
N GLY A 97 -3.12 -14.45 12.00
CA GLY A 97 -3.51 -13.05 12.11
C GLY A 97 -3.43 -12.28 10.79
N GLN A 98 -2.51 -11.31 10.68
CA GLN A 98 -2.30 -10.56 9.44
C GLN A 98 -1.26 -11.20 8.51
N ALA A 99 -0.51 -12.18 9.01
CA ALA A 99 0.50 -12.90 8.25
C ALA A 99 -0.11 -13.95 7.33
N GLY A 100 0.66 -14.39 6.35
CA GLY A 100 0.30 -15.40 5.37
C GLY A 100 0.96 -15.14 4.03
N MET A 101 0.41 -15.68 2.96
CA MET A 101 0.86 -15.41 1.59
C MET A 101 0.26 -14.09 1.11
N GLN A 102 1.10 -13.20 0.59
CA GLN A 102 0.73 -11.81 0.33
C GLN A 102 1.05 -11.40 -1.12
N GLY A 103 2.05 -10.55 -1.35
CA GLY A 103 2.35 -10.00 -2.66
C GLY A 103 2.81 -11.04 -3.68
N VAL A 104 2.42 -10.83 -4.94
CA VAL A 104 2.90 -11.60 -6.08
C VAL A 104 3.32 -10.66 -7.21
N ALA A 105 4.42 -10.98 -7.89
CA ALA A 105 4.86 -10.30 -9.09
C ALA A 105 5.34 -11.32 -10.14
N VAL A 106 5.07 -11.03 -11.40
CA VAL A 106 5.56 -11.82 -12.54
C VAL A 106 6.87 -11.23 -13.01
N ASP A 107 7.86 -12.08 -13.29
CA ASP A 107 9.11 -11.65 -13.92
C ASP A 107 8.84 -11.06 -15.32
N PRO A 108 9.39 -9.89 -15.66
CA PRO A 108 9.26 -9.33 -17.00
C PRO A 108 9.70 -10.28 -18.14
N ASP A 109 10.63 -11.20 -17.84
CA ASP A 109 11.13 -12.20 -18.79
C ASP A 109 10.46 -13.59 -18.55
N PHE A 110 9.22 -13.61 -18.04
CA PHE A 110 8.51 -14.86 -17.70
C PHE A 110 8.42 -15.85 -18.88
N ALA A 111 8.31 -15.34 -20.09
CA ALA A 111 8.26 -16.19 -21.29
C ALA A 111 9.51 -17.07 -21.44
N GLU A 112 10.66 -16.58 -20.98
CA GLU A 112 11.94 -17.28 -21.06
C GLU A 112 12.26 -18.07 -19.77
N ASN A 113 11.96 -17.48 -18.58
CA ASN A 113 12.43 -18.02 -17.30
C ASN A 113 11.34 -18.66 -16.44
N ARG A 114 10.05 -18.43 -16.75
CA ARG A 114 8.89 -18.95 -16.02
C ARG A 114 8.84 -18.54 -14.54
N GLN A 115 9.49 -17.42 -14.16
CA GLN A 115 9.65 -17.01 -12.78
C GLN A 115 8.56 -16.04 -12.32
N ILE A 116 8.16 -16.23 -11.07
CA ILE A 116 7.30 -15.31 -10.31
C ILE A 116 7.91 -15.12 -8.93
N TYR A 117 7.53 -14.04 -8.28
CA TYR A 117 8.01 -13.69 -6.93
C TYR A 117 6.84 -13.57 -5.98
N VAL A 118 6.91 -14.29 -4.85
CA VAL A 118 5.82 -14.36 -3.88
C VAL A 118 6.36 -14.06 -2.48
N TYR A 119 5.70 -13.14 -1.78
CA TYR A 119 6.03 -12.82 -0.40
C TYR A 119 5.11 -13.57 0.55
N SER A 120 5.68 -14.26 1.52
CA SER A 120 4.92 -15.06 2.49
C SER A 120 5.64 -15.19 3.82
N THR A 121 4.88 -15.50 4.87
CA THR A 121 5.41 -15.82 6.19
C THR A 121 5.83 -17.29 6.26
N SER A 122 7.00 -17.57 6.86
CA SER A 122 7.61 -18.89 6.96
C SER A 122 8.13 -19.17 8.37
N ASP A 123 8.01 -20.41 8.84
CA ASP A 123 8.54 -20.90 10.12
C ASP A 123 9.86 -21.70 9.99
N MET A 124 10.56 -21.57 8.85
CA MET A 124 11.91 -22.15 8.66
C MET A 124 12.92 -21.67 9.70
N THR A 125 12.68 -20.55 10.33
CA THR A 125 13.48 -20.02 11.46
C THR A 125 12.60 -19.85 12.68
N ALA A 126 13.22 -19.74 13.87
CA ALA A 126 12.54 -19.44 15.12
C ALA A 126 13.17 -18.18 15.75
N PRO A 127 12.44 -17.05 15.86
CA PRO A 127 11.06 -16.84 15.39
C PRO A 127 10.94 -16.95 13.86
N GLY A 128 9.71 -17.14 13.37
CA GLY A 128 9.43 -17.10 11.93
C GLY A 128 9.82 -15.76 11.30
N THR A 129 9.97 -15.76 9.99
CA THR A 129 10.27 -14.57 9.19
C THR A 129 9.33 -14.44 8.01
N ASN A 130 9.19 -13.23 7.46
CA ASN A 130 8.62 -13.09 6.14
C ASN A 130 9.72 -13.26 5.10
N ARG A 131 9.37 -13.88 3.97
CA ARG A 131 10.32 -14.22 2.91
C ARG A 131 9.81 -13.78 1.56
N LEU A 132 10.73 -13.38 0.69
CA LEU A 132 10.45 -13.26 -0.74
C LEU A 132 11.00 -14.50 -1.43
N MET A 133 10.12 -15.26 -2.04
CA MET A 133 10.43 -16.47 -2.78
C MET A 133 10.41 -16.17 -4.27
N ARG A 134 11.41 -16.63 -5.01
CA ARG A 134 11.38 -16.81 -6.46
C ARG A 134 10.91 -18.22 -6.75
N LEU A 135 9.82 -18.35 -7.48
CA LEU A 135 9.20 -19.62 -7.84
C LEU A 135 9.27 -19.82 -9.37
N THR A 136 9.57 -21.03 -9.81
CA THR A 136 9.51 -21.41 -11.22
C THR A 136 8.22 -22.17 -11.49
N VAL A 137 7.39 -21.64 -12.39
CA VAL A 137 6.10 -22.23 -12.78
C VAL A 137 6.31 -23.25 -13.90
N SER A 138 5.66 -24.42 -13.82
CA SER A 138 5.69 -25.43 -14.88
C SER A 138 5.20 -24.87 -16.22
N GLU A 139 5.62 -25.48 -17.33
CA GLU A 139 5.26 -25.04 -18.69
C GLU A 139 3.74 -25.02 -18.91
N ASP A 140 3.04 -25.99 -18.36
CA ASP A 140 1.57 -26.13 -18.42
C ASP A 140 0.80 -25.32 -17.37
N MET A 141 1.49 -24.51 -16.55
CA MET A 141 0.89 -23.65 -15.51
C MET A 141 0.12 -24.43 -14.43
N THR A 142 0.50 -25.67 -14.15
CA THR A 142 -0.22 -26.53 -13.20
C THR A 142 0.52 -26.74 -11.87
N SER A 143 1.80 -26.38 -11.78
CA SER A 143 2.61 -26.61 -10.58
C SER A 143 3.79 -25.65 -10.46
N ILE A 144 4.39 -25.61 -9.26
CA ILE A 144 5.69 -24.97 -9.01
C ILE A 144 6.76 -26.06 -9.08
N THR A 145 7.80 -25.83 -9.90
CA THR A 145 8.88 -26.79 -10.14
C THR A 145 10.14 -26.47 -9.35
N ASP A 146 10.33 -25.24 -8.93
CA ASP A 146 11.47 -24.80 -8.12
C ASP A 146 11.08 -23.63 -7.20
N ARG A 147 11.70 -23.55 -6.01
CA ARG A 147 11.60 -22.45 -5.06
C ARG A 147 12.97 -22.05 -4.57
N THR A 148 13.27 -20.77 -4.64
CA THR A 148 14.45 -20.16 -4.01
C THR A 148 13.99 -18.99 -3.15
N ASP A 149 14.30 -19.02 -1.85
CA ASP A 149 14.05 -17.89 -0.96
C ASP A 149 15.17 -16.86 -1.18
N ILE A 150 14.85 -15.72 -1.80
CA ILE A 150 15.84 -14.69 -2.17
C ILE A 150 15.97 -13.57 -1.15
N VAL A 151 14.96 -13.39 -0.28
CA VAL A 151 15.03 -12.59 0.95
C VAL A 151 14.44 -13.44 2.06
N GLU A 152 15.17 -13.63 3.18
CA GLU A 152 14.79 -14.58 4.22
C GLU A 152 14.64 -13.97 5.61
N ASP A 153 15.00 -12.69 5.75
CA ASP A 153 15.29 -12.05 7.03
C ASP A 153 14.38 -10.85 7.34
N VAL A 154 13.21 -10.75 6.67
CA VAL A 154 12.22 -9.72 7.01
C VAL A 154 11.55 -10.08 8.32
N GLN A 155 11.51 -9.13 9.25
CA GLN A 155 10.93 -9.31 10.56
C GLN A 155 9.46 -9.74 10.47
N TYR A 156 9.09 -10.66 11.33
CA TYR A 156 7.72 -11.11 11.56
C TYR A 156 7.34 -10.80 13.01
N LYS A 157 6.09 -10.40 13.24
CA LYS A 157 5.56 -10.24 14.59
C LYS A 157 4.94 -11.56 15.06
N PRO A 158 5.57 -12.30 16.01
CA PRO A 158 4.96 -13.48 16.60
C PRO A 158 3.75 -13.08 17.46
N GLN A 159 2.97 -14.04 17.90
CA GLN A 159 1.93 -13.78 18.90
C GLN A 159 2.57 -13.15 20.12
N ALA A 160 2.40 -11.85 20.28
CA ALA A 160 3.14 -11.09 21.25
C ALA A 160 2.64 -11.33 22.66
N THR A 161 3.58 -11.47 23.56
CA THR A 161 3.33 -11.48 25.00
C THR A 161 3.38 -10.09 25.61
N ASP A 162 4.11 -9.19 25.01
CA ASP A 162 4.45 -7.85 25.50
C ASP A 162 3.84 -6.70 24.70
N HIS A 163 3.32 -6.97 23.51
CA HIS A 163 2.63 -6.00 22.67
C HIS A 163 1.30 -6.56 22.14
N PRO A 164 0.18 -6.38 22.86
CA PRO A 164 -1.10 -7.04 22.56
C PRO A 164 -1.82 -6.48 21.33
N PHE A 165 -1.38 -5.34 20.79
CA PHE A 165 -2.06 -4.67 19.69
C PHE A 165 -1.64 -5.19 18.33
N GLY A 166 -2.59 -5.24 17.38
CA GLY A 166 -2.37 -5.69 16.01
C GLY A 166 -2.32 -7.21 15.83
N GLY A 167 -2.12 -7.98 16.89
CA GLY A 167 -2.02 -9.44 16.84
C GLY A 167 -0.77 -9.96 16.10
N PRO A 168 -0.67 -11.29 15.93
CA PRO A 168 0.43 -11.89 15.18
C PRO A 168 0.43 -11.43 13.72
N GLY A 169 1.61 -11.35 13.12
CA GLY A 169 1.80 -10.91 11.74
C GLY A 169 1.39 -9.48 11.44
N ALA A 170 1.15 -8.65 12.48
CA ALA A 170 0.79 -7.26 12.23
C ALA A 170 1.92 -6.50 11.53
N HIS A 171 1.54 -5.67 10.57
CA HIS A 171 2.43 -4.81 9.79
C HIS A 171 3.54 -5.59 9.06
N ASN A 172 3.15 -6.46 8.15
CA ASN A 172 4.09 -7.18 7.29
C ASN A 172 4.55 -6.38 6.05
N GLY A 173 3.83 -5.32 5.66
CA GLY A 173 3.98 -4.74 4.32
C GLY A 173 3.49 -5.71 3.26
N GLY A 174 4.40 -6.21 2.44
CA GLY A 174 4.20 -7.40 1.60
C GLY A 174 3.87 -7.16 0.13
N ARG A 175 3.87 -5.92 -0.37
CA ARG A 175 3.68 -5.65 -1.79
C ARG A 175 4.98 -5.88 -2.56
N VAL A 176 4.89 -6.60 -3.68
CA VAL A 176 6.02 -6.89 -4.58
C VAL A 176 5.69 -6.35 -5.94
N ARG A 177 6.56 -5.52 -6.52
CA ARG A 177 6.40 -4.97 -7.88
C ARG A 177 7.74 -4.85 -8.56
N PHE A 178 7.78 -5.11 -9.87
CA PHE A 178 8.92 -4.69 -10.69
C PHE A 178 8.82 -3.21 -11.01
N GLY A 179 9.89 -2.49 -10.77
CA GLY A 179 10.02 -1.11 -11.22
C GLY A 179 10.35 -1.02 -12.72
N PRO A 180 10.13 0.15 -13.34
CA PRO A 180 10.49 0.37 -14.75
C PRO A 180 12.00 0.27 -14.99
N ASP A 181 12.80 0.26 -13.95
CA ASP A 181 14.25 0.04 -13.96
C ASP A 181 14.65 -1.45 -13.93
N GLY A 182 13.66 -2.36 -13.89
CA GLY A 182 13.86 -3.81 -13.93
C GLY A 182 14.24 -4.44 -12.60
N PHE A 183 14.27 -3.68 -11.50
CA PHE A 183 14.49 -4.20 -10.15
C PHE A 183 13.18 -4.50 -9.42
N ILE A 184 13.25 -5.36 -8.43
CA ILE A 184 12.13 -5.68 -7.54
C ILE A 184 12.07 -4.66 -6.41
N TYR A 185 10.89 -4.07 -6.21
CA TYR A 185 10.56 -3.28 -5.04
C TYR A 185 9.69 -4.12 -4.11
N LEU A 186 10.19 -4.35 -2.90
CA LEU A 186 9.51 -5.08 -1.84
C LEU A 186 9.20 -4.14 -0.69
N THR A 187 7.94 -4.02 -0.30
CA THR A 187 7.54 -3.24 0.87
C THR A 187 7.49 -4.11 2.11
N THR A 188 7.94 -3.58 3.24
CA THR A 188 7.93 -4.28 4.53
C THR A 188 7.33 -3.39 5.62
N GLY A 189 6.84 -3.98 6.70
CA GLY A 189 6.24 -3.25 7.81
C GLY A 189 7.07 -3.29 9.09
N ASP A 190 6.75 -2.41 10.04
CA ASP A 190 7.47 -2.22 11.30
C ASP A 190 7.20 -3.31 12.35
N THR A 191 6.32 -4.26 12.05
CA THR A 191 5.93 -5.38 12.94
C THR A 191 5.44 -4.93 14.33
N HIS A 192 4.93 -3.71 14.47
CA HIS A 192 4.65 -3.08 15.76
C HIS A 192 5.85 -3.07 16.73
N ASN A 193 7.05 -2.99 16.22
CA ASN A 193 8.27 -2.84 17.01
C ASN A 193 8.94 -1.51 16.67
N GLY A 194 8.97 -0.60 17.63
CA GLY A 194 9.52 0.74 17.45
C GLY A 194 10.99 0.79 17.06
N GLU A 195 11.76 -0.26 17.33
CA GLU A 195 13.18 -0.33 16.95
C GLU A 195 13.36 -0.56 15.43
N VAL A 196 12.34 -1.07 14.73
CA VAL A 196 12.49 -1.56 13.36
C VAL A 196 12.56 -0.43 12.32
N PRO A 197 11.66 0.58 12.29
CA PRO A 197 11.61 1.54 11.18
C PRO A 197 12.90 2.30 10.91
N GLN A 198 13.58 2.75 11.98
CA GLN A 198 14.80 3.53 11.91
C GLN A 198 16.09 2.68 12.06
N SER A 199 15.95 1.35 12.18
CA SER A 199 17.11 0.46 12.30
C SER A 199 17.92 0.40 10.99
N PRO A 200 19.25 0.48 11.05
CA PRO A 200 20.09 0.31 9.87
C PRO A 200 20.18 -1.14 9.38
N THR A 201 19.94 -2.13 10.25
CA THR A 201 20.17 -3.55 9.95
C THR A 201 18.92 -4.40 9.91
N LEU A 202 17.78 -3.92 10.47
CA LEU A 202 16.50 -4.60 10.36
C LEU A 202 15.79 -4.09 9.09
N ILE A 203 15.31 -5.00 8.26
CA ILE A 203 14.74 -4.70 6.96
C ILE A 203 13.20 -4.62 6.97
N GLY A 204 12.57 -4.68 8.15
CA GLY A 204 11.18 -4.28 8.35
C GLY A 204 10.99 -2.76 8.33
N GLY A 205 9.80 -2.26 8.02
CA GLY A 205 9.51 -0.83 7.91
C GLY A 205 10.35 -0.11 6.83
N LYS A 206 10.54 -0.78 5.70
CA LYS A 206 11.38 -0.35 4.57
C LYS A 206 10.66 -0.54 3.24
N VAL A 207 11.20 0.11 2.21
CA VAL A 207 11.08 -0.35 0.84
C VAL A 207 12.46 -0.84 0.41
N LEU A 208 12.55 -2.10 0.05
CA LEU A 208 13.77 -2.70 -0.49
C LEU A 208 13.73 -2.58 -2.01
N ARG A 209 14.90 -2.31 -2.63
CA ARG A 209 15.08 -2.39 -4.07
C ARG A 209 16.22 -3.36 -4.35
N ILE A 210 15.89 -4.49 -4.97
CA ILE A 210 16.75 -5.66 -5.09
C ILE A 210 16.74 -6.22 -6.51
N ASP A 211 17.78 -6.99 -6.83
CA ASP A 211 17.81 -7.76 -8.06
C ASP A 211 16.98 -9.06 -7.94
N ARG A 212 16.96 -9.87 -9.02
CA ARG A 212 16.21 -11.14 -9.07
C ARG A 212 16.76 -12.23 -8.14
N ASP A 213 17.94 -12.05 -7.59
CA ASP A 213 18.58 -12.96 -6.64
C ASP A 213 18.55 -12.45 -5.19
N GLY A 214 17.86 -11.31 -4.95
CA GLY A 214 17.70 -10.71 -3.62
C GLY A 214 18.87 -9.85 -3.16
N ASN A 215 19.87 -9.64 -4.02
CA ASN A 215 20.98 -8.72 -3.71
C ASN A 215 20.52 -7.26 -3.85
N ALA A 216 21.25 -6.36 -3.21
CA ALA A 216 21.02 -4.93 -3.39
C ALA A 216 21.07 -4.53 -4.86
N ALA A 217 20.08 -3.80 -5.32
CA ALA A 217 20.07 -3.28 -6.68
C ALA A 217 21.20 -2.26 -6.88
N GLU A 218 21.80 -2.27 -8.07
CA GLU A 218 22.80 -1.27 -8.42
C GLU A 218 22.21 0.13 -8.31
N GLY A 219 22.96 1.04 -7.71
CA GLY A 219 22.57 2.43 -7.53
C GLY A 219 21.74 2.72 -6.28
N ASN A 220 21.49 1.74 -5.40
CA ASN A 220 20.95 2.03 -4.07
C ASN A 220 21.92 2.92 -3.29
N THR A 221 21.39 3.91 -2.58
CA THR A 221 22.17 4.87 -1.79
C THR A 221 21.64 5.02 -0.35
N PRO A 222 21.44 3.92 0.39
CA PRO A 222 21.06 4.02 1.79
C PRO A 222 22.13 4.75 2.59
N PRO A 223 21.80 5.34 3.76
CA PRO A 223 22.80 5.94 4.63
C PRO A 223 23.90 4.95 5.02
N GLU A 224 25.09 5.48 5.38
CA GLU A 224 26.23 4.65 5.81
C GLU A 224 25.85 3.72 6.98
N GLY A 225 26.19 2.44 6.85
CA GLY A 225 25.91 1.41 7.85
C GLY A 225 24.52 0.76 7.73
N PHE A 226 23.70 1.21 6.80
CA PHE A 226 22.42 0.56 6.49
C PHE A 226 22.60 -0.67 5.59
N ASP A 227 21.65 -1.62 5.67
CA ASP A 227 21.58 -2.74 4.74
C ASP A 227 21.50 -2.19 3.30
N PRO A 228 22.35 -2.64 2.38
CA PRO A 228 22.43 -2.08 1.03
C PRO A 228 21.19 -2.35 0.17
N ARG A 229 20.32 -3.30 0.57
CA ARG A 229 19.03 -3.58 -0.10
C ARG A 229 17.98 -2.48 0.11
N ILE A 230 18.19 -1.63 1.13
CA ILE A 230 17.24 -0.58 1.51
C ILE A 230 17.25 0.53 0.46
N TYR A 231 16.07 0.79 -0.12
CA TYR A 231 15.80 1.94 -0.97
C TYR A 231 15.31 3.15 -0.15
N THR A 232 14.34 2.90 0.76
CA THR A 232 13.87 3.89 1.75
C THR A 232 13.58 3.21 3.08
N TYR A 233 13.59 3.99 4.16
CA TYR A 233 13.40 3.49 5.52
C TYR A 233 12.46 4.42 6.33
N GLY A 234 12.18 4.05 7.57
CA GLY A 234 11.30 4.84 8.43
C GLY A 234 9.83 4.76 8.01
N HIS A 235 9.40 3.62 7.49
CA HIS A 235 8.02 3.32 7.16
C HIS A 235 7.32 2.57 8.29
N ARG A 236 6.00 2.70 8.36
CA ARG A 236 5.16 1.97 9.29
C ARG A 236 4.68 0.65 8.69
N ASN A 237 3.84 0.71 7.66
CA ASN A 237 3.27 -0.49 7.03
C ASN A 237 2.83 -0.17 5.60
N VAL A 238 3.77 -0.14 4.70
CA VAL A 238 3.51 0.13 3.27
C VAL A 238 2.81 -1.08 2.66
N GLN A 239 1.58 -0.93 2.21
CA GLN A 239 0.84 -1.99 1.50
C GLN A 239 0.61 -1.68 0.02
N GLY A 240 0.78 -0.44 -0.42
CA GLY A 240 0.70 -0.03 -1.81
C GLY A 240 2.02 0.53 -2.31
N ILE A 241 2.46 0.10 -3.48
CA ILE A 241 3.54 0.73 -4.24
C ILE A 241 3.23 0.65 -5.73
N THR A 242 3.45 1.76 -6.42
CA THR A 242 3.32 1.88 -7.87
C THR A 242 4.36 2.85 -8.41
N PHE A 243 4.41 3.05 -9.72
CA PHE A 243 5.42 3.89 -10.36
C PHE A 243 4.77 4.93 -11.25
N HIS A 244 5.17 6.19 -11.08
CA HIS A 244 4.65 7.28 -11.90
C HIS A 244 4.94 7.02 -13.40
N PRO A 245 3.94 7.02 -14.29
CA PRO A 245 4.09 6.51 -15.65
C PRO A 245 5.10 7.31 -16.50
N ALA A 246 5.24 8.60 -16.25
CA ALA A 246 6.15 9.44 -17.03
C ALA A 246 7.58 9.48 -16.47
N SER A 247 7.74 9.52 -15.14
CA SER A 247 9.06 9.66 -14.51
C SER A 247 9.65 8.33 -14.03
N GLY A 248 8.83 7.30 -13.85
CA GLY A 248 9.22 6.03 -13.22
C GLY A 248 9.45 6.14 -11.71
N ALA A 249 9.16 7.28 -11.08
CA ALA A 249 9.34 7.48 -9.65
C ALA A 249 8.43 6.53 -8.86
N PRO A 250 8.98 5.78 -7.88
CA PRO A 250 8.16 4.94 -7.02
C PRO A 250 7.34 5.78 -6.05
N ILE A 251 6.07 5.41 -5.89
CA ILE A 251 5.10 6.09 -5.02
C ILE A 251 4.46 5.04 -4.12
N THR A 252 4.46 5.30 -2.81
CA THR A 252 3.82 4.43 -1.83
C THR A 252 2.47 4.97 -1.39
N ALA A 253 1.56 4.04 -1.07
CA ALA A 253 0.34 4.29 -0.34
C ALA A 253 0.42 3.52 0.98
N GLU A 254 0.36 4.24 2.08
CA GLU A 254 0.65 3.72 3.41
C GLU A 254 -0.40 4.15 4.42
N HIS A 255 -0.89 3.24 5.26
CA HIS A 255 -1.84 3.61 6.28
C HIS A 255 -1.19 3.93 7.61
N GLY A 256 -1.66 5.01 8.20
CA GLY A 256 -1.10 5.60 9.40
C GLY A 256 -1.60 4.97 10.71
N PRO A 257 -1.03 5.40 11.85
CA PRO A 257 -1.37 4.92 13.18
C PRO A 257 -2.60 5.64 13.71
N TRP A 258 -3.80 5.18 13.46
CA TRP A 258 -5.07 5.84 13.79
C TRP A 258 -5.43 7.06 12.94
N HIS A 259 -4.45 7.71 12.30
CA HIS A 259 -4.58 8.94 11.54
C HIS A 259 -3.54 8.99 10.43
N SER A 260 -3.70 9.93 9.50
CA SER A 260 -2.69 10.28 8.51
C SER A 260 -2.25 9.08 7.65
N ASP A 261 -3.19 8.53 6.88
CA ASP A 261 -2.81 7.71 5.74
C ASP A 261 -2.09 8.61 4.73
N GLU A 262 -0.99 8.13 4.16
CA GLU A 262 -0.09 8.97 3.36
C GLU A 262 0.17 8.39 1.98
N ILE A 263 0.38 9.28 1.00
CA ILE A 263 0.95 8.98 -0.31
C ILE A 263 2.30 9.70 -0.38
N THR A 264 3.36 8.93 -0.64
CA THR A 264 4.73 9.47 -0.61
C THR A 264 5.49 9.08 -1.87
N VAL A 265 6.07 10.07 -2.55
CA VAL A 265 7.05 9.85 -3.64
C VAL A 265 8.39 9.51 -3.00
N LEU A 266 8.94 8.36 -3.34
CA LEU A 266 10.16 7.87 -2.72
C LEU A 266 11.41 8.46 -3.36
N SER A 267 12.39 8.78 -2.53
CA SER A 267 13.73 9.17 -2.93
C SER A 267 14.74 8.13 -2.44
N ASN A 268 15.64 7.71 -3.30
CA ASN A 268 16.68 6.72 -2.96
C ASN A 268 17.51 7.16 -1.74
N GLY A 269 17.53 6.32 -0.70
CA GLY A 269 18.15 6.61 0.59
C GLY A 269 17.28 7.46 1.54
N GLY A 270 16.04 7.78 1.15
CA GLY A 270 15.13 8.64 1.92
C GLY A 270 14.58 8.00 3.19
N ASN A 271 14.29 8.85 4.19
CA ASN A 271 13.59 8.49 5.43
C ASN A 271 12.13 8.93 5.33
N ALA A 272 11.18 8.04 5.56
CA ALA A 272 9.74 8.39 5.63
C ALA A 272 9.34 9.02 6.99
N GLY A 273 10.24 9.00 7.98
CA GLY A 273 10.08 9.74 9.23
C GLY A 273 9.27 9.04 10.32
N TRP A 274 8.77 7.82 10.10
CA TRP A 274 8.09 7.07 11.14
C TRP A 274 9.09 6.54 12.19
N ASP A 275 8.88 6.96 13.45
CA ASP A 275 9.70 6.54 14.60
C ASP A 275 8.88 6.46 15.87
N PRO A 276 8.24 5.32 16.17
CA PRO A 276 7.39 5.16 17.34
C PRO A 276 8.16 4.81 18.63
N ARG A 277 9.50 4.90 18.65
CA ARG A 277 10.30 4.55 19.83
C ARG A 277 10.01 5.47 21.02
N PRO A 278 10.15 4.95 22.26
CA PRO A 278 10.12 5.78 23.45
C PRO A 278 11.26 6.80 23.45
N ASN A 279 11.05 7.90 24.18
CA ASN A 279 12.02 8.98 24.36
C ASN A 279 12.49 9.69 23.07
N VAL A 280 11.84 9.44 21.95
CA VAL A 280 12.07 10.13 20.68
C VAL A 280 11.01 11.21 20.50
N GLY A 281 11.37 12.37 19.96
CA GLY A 281 10.43 13.47 19.74
C GLY A 281 9.74 14.00 21.01
N GLY A 282 10.34 13.80 22.18
CA GLY A 282 9.79 14.27 23.46
C GLY A 282 8.62 13.46 24.03
N ARG A 283 8.36 12.26 23.49
CA ARG A 283 7.23 11.42 23.86
C ARG A 283 7.31 10.77 25.24
N GLY A 284 8.49 10.67 25.83
CA GLY A 284 8.72 9.94 27.08
C GLY A 284 8.78 8.42 26.89
N GLU A 285 8.65 7.67 27.98
CA GLU A 285 8.73 6.20 27.95
C GLU A 285 7.41 5.58 27.49
N CYS A 286 7.49 4.48 26.75
CA CYS A 286 6.38 3.65 26.33
C CYS A 286 6.60 2.23 26.87
N PRO A 287 5.58 1.56 27.46
CA PRO A 287 5.77 0.28 28.15
C PRO A 287 6.17 -0.87 27.24
N ASP A 288 5.93 -0.78 25.97
CA ASP A 288 6.06 -1.83 24.96
C ASP A 288 7.08 -1.50 23.84
N ASN A 289 7.99 -0.60 24.12
CA ASN A 289 8.95 -0.09 23.14
C ASN A 289 8.29 0.52 21.88
N TYR A 290 7.00 0.90 22.01
CA TYR A 290 6.20 1.41 20.89
C TYR A 290 5.16 2.42 21.40
N CYS A 291 5.40 3.70 21.17
CA CYS A 291 4.53 4.76 21.67
C CYS A 291 3.20 4.92 20.91
N GLY A 292 3.09 4.40 19.71
CA GLY A 292 1.95 4.63 18.81
C GLY A 292 0.62 4.07 19.30
N TYR A 293 0.62 3.02 20.10
CA TYR A 293 -0.58 2.27 20.49
C TYR A 293 -0.76 2.10 21.99
N SER A 294 0.12 2.64 22.80
CA SER A 294 -0.07 2.55 24.25
C SER A 294 -1.38 3.21 24.67
N PRO A 295 -2.34 2.46 25.24
CA PRO A 295 -3.62 3.03 25.67
C PRO A 295 -3.45 4.19 26.65
N ASN A 296 -2.47 4.06 27.54
CA ASN A 296 -2.19 5.05 28.57
C ASN A 296 -1.68 6.40 28.04
N GLN A 297 -1.09 6.38 26.82
CA GLN A 297 -0.54 7.58 26.20
C GLN A 297 -1.51 8.22 25.20
N MET A 298 -2.50 7.46 24.75
CA MET A 298 -3.41 7.91 23.70
C MET A 298 -4.87 7.96 24.15
N GLU A 299 -5.16 7.50 25.37
CA GLU A 299 -6.50 7.58 25.95
C GLU A 299 -6.96 9.04 26.06
N GLY A 300 -8.16 9.31 25.58
CA GLY A 300 -8.75 10.64 25.61
C GLY A 300 -8.21 11.62 24.57
N MET A 301 -7.20 11.26 23.79
CA MET A 301 -6.71 12.11 22.70
C MET A 301 -7.65 12.04 21.48
N ASP A 302 -7.97 13.19 20.91
CA ASP A 302 -8.56 13.25 19.58
C ASP A 302 -7.50 12.98 18.48
N ARG A 303 -7.93 12.91 17.22
CA ARG A 303 -7.03 12.58 16.09
C ARG A 303 -5.89 13.58 15.92
N TYR A 304 -6.13 14.86 16.17
CA TYR A 304 -5.11 15.91 16.02
C TYR A 304 -4.08 15.84 17.14
N GLN A 305 -4.53 15.54 18.34
CA GLN A 305 -3.65 15.31 19.48
C GLN A 305 -2.79 14.06 19.27
N ARG A 306 -3.37 12.99 18.70
CA ARG A 306 -2.63 11.78 18.35
C ARG A 306 -1.61 12.04 17.26
N ALA A 307 -1.98 12.78 16.21
CA ALA A 307 -1.06 13.16 15.13
C ALA A 307 0.12 13.99 15.65
N ALA A 308 -0.14 14.95 16.55
CA ALA A 308 0.91 15.74 17.17
C ALA A 308 1.80 14.93 18.14
N PHE A 309 1.21 13.97 18.84
CA PHE A 309 1.95 13.08 19.75
C PHE A 309 2.80 12.05 18.99
N MET A 310 2.28 11.50 17.90
CA MET A 310 2.92 10.46 17.09
C MET A 310 2.70 10.77 15.61
N PRO A 311 3.45 11.72 15.04
CA PRO A 311 3.33 12.06 13.64
C PRO A 311 3.75 10.85 12.76
N MET A 312 3.03 10.61 11.68
CA MET A 312 3.38 9.57 10.72
C MET A 312 4.71 9.91 10.05
N THR A 313 4.90 11.15 9.63
CA THR A 313 6.16 11.72 9.16
C THR A 313 6.69 12.74 10.16
N ASP A 314 7.66 12.37 11.00
CA ASP A 314 8.23 13.21 12.06
C ASP A 314 9.34 14.13 11.51
N THR A 315 8.96 15.23 10.88
CA THR A 315 9.91 16.24 10.37
C THR A 315 10.58 17.06 11.47
N ALA A 316 10.07 17.04 12.71
CA ALA A 316 10.70 17.72 13.84
C ALA A 316 11.94 16.94 14.31
N THR A 317 11.87 15.62 14.34
CA THR A 317 13.00 14.75 14.69
C THR A 317 13.91 14.49 13.48
N TYR A 318 13.31 14.37 12.30
CA TYR A 318 14.00 14.09 11.03
C TYR A 318 13.71 15.20 10.02
N PRO A 319 14.43 16.33 10.05
CA PRO A 319 14.14 17.47 9.17
C PRO A 319 14.23 17.18 7.67
N ASP A 320 15.00 16.13 7.31
CA ASP A 320 15.19 15.68 5.92
C ASP A 320 14.26 14.52 5.56
N ALA A 321 13.26 14.18 6.39
CA ALA A 321 12.28 13.16 6.06
C ALA A 321 11.52 13.53 4.78
N MET A 322 11.23 12.52 3.96
CA MET A 322 10.43 12.69 2.75
C MET A 322 9.01 13.12 3.15
N PRO A 323 8.57 14.33 2.76
CA PRO A 323 7.19 14.73 3.05
C PRO A 323 6.23 13.91 2.18
N PRO A 324 5.08 13.49 2.72
CA PRO A 324 4.03 12.93 1.88
C PRO A 324 3.52 14.01 0.90
N ILE A 325 3.17 13.59 -0.32
CA ILE A 325 2.49 14.47 -1.28
C ILE A 325 1.00 14.59 -0.99
N TRP A 326 0.47 13.70 -0.16
CA TRP A 326 -0.88 13.72 0.36
C TRP A 326 -0.96 13.02 1.72
N ASP A 327 -1.71 13.61 2.60
CA ASP A 327 -2.13 13.09 3.91
C ASP A 327 -3.64 13.25 4.03
N ASN A 328 -4.36 12.20 4.36
CA ASN A 328 -5.82 12.28 4.50
C ASN A 328 -6.27 13.19 5.66
N ASN A 329 -5.34 13.69 6.47
CA ASN A 329 -5.57 14.56 7.62
C ASN A 329 -6.79 14.11 8.46
N GLY A 330 -6.90 12.81 8.65
CA GLY A 330 -8.07 12.19 9.28
C GLY A 330 -7.75 10.87 9.94
N TRP A 331 -8.82 10.16 10.34
CA TRP A 331 -8.68 8.80 10.82
C TRP A 331 -8.12 7.93 9.70
N SER A 332 -7.16 7.06 10.04
CA SER A 332 -6.67 6.06 9.11
C SER A 332 -7.81 5.17 8.63
N GLN A 333 -7.90 4.97 7.34
CA GLN A 333 -8.95 4.19 6.67
C GLN A 333 -8.39 2.93 6.01
N GLY A 334 -7.12 2.65 6.23
CA GLY A 334 -6.48 1.42 5.75
C GLY A 334 -6.16 1.46 4.26
N THR A 335 -5.38 2.45 3.86
CA THR A 335 -4.83 2.58 2.50
C THR A 335 -3.93 1.38 2.18
N SER A 336 -4.27 0.58 1.15
CA SER A 336 -3.72 -0.77 0.97
C SER A 336 -3.02 -1.03 -0.35
N SER A 337 -3.39 -0.33 -1.40
CA SER A 337 -2.86 -0.56 -2.74
C SER A 337 -2.87 0.72 -3.55
N ALA A 338 -2.01 0.77 -4.55
CA ALA A 338 -1.95 1.88 -5.49
C ALA A 338 -1.64 1.33 -6.88
N GLU A 339 -2.28 1.91 -7.91
CA GLU A 339 -2.06 1.59 -9.31
C GLU A 339 -2.32 2.83 -10.17
N PHE A 340 -1.72 2.92 -11.36
CA PHE A 340 -2.02 3.97 -12.32
C PHE A 340 -2.98 3.48 -13.39
N LEU A 341 -3.97 4.31 -13.73
CA LEU A 341 -4.89 4.07 -14.83
C LEU A 341 -4.21 4.50 -16.14
N ILE A 342 -3.75 3.53 -16.93
CA ILE A 342 -3.04 3.79 -18.18
C ILE A 342 -3.94 3.44 -19.36
N GLY A 343 -3.99 4.37 -20.31
CA GLY A 343 -4.74 4.19 -21.56
C GLY A 343 -5.88 5.19 -21.72
N SER A 344 -6.07 5.66 -22.96
CA SER A 344 -7.04 6.71 -23.29
C SER A 344 -8.51 6.32 -23.03
N GLN A 345 -8.81 5.04 -22.83
CA GLN A 345 -10.12 4.57 -22.42
C GLN A 345 -10.57 5.10 -21.07
N TRP A 346 -9.61 5.50 -20.20
CA TRP A 346 -9.90 6.08 -18.89
C TRP A 346 -10.34 7.56 -18.95
N GLY A 347 -10.25 8.21 -20.12
CA GLY A 347 -10.69 9.59 -20.33
C GLY A 347 -9.98 10.56 -19.39
N ASP A 348 -10.73 11.30 -18.57
CA ASP A 348 -10.17 12.29 -17.65
C ASP A 348 -9.32 11.63 -16.52
N TRP A 349 -9.45 10.34 -16.30
CA TRP A 349 -8.65 9.58 -15.32
C TRP A 349 -7.39 8.95 -15.93
N GLU A 350 -7.12 9.16 -17.21
CA GLU A 350 -5.85 8.68 -17.80
C GLU A 350 -4.65 9.27 -17.06
N ASN A 351 -3.74 8.41 -16.62
CA ASN A 351 -2.59 8.70 -15.75
C ASN A 351 -2.94 9.16 -14.32
N ALA A 352 -4.19 9.07 -13.87
CA ALA A 352 -4.50 9.20 -12.46
C ALA A 352 -4.07 7.93 -11.70
N MET A 353 -3.67 8.10 -10.44
CA MET A 353 -3.42 6.99 -9.53
C MET A 353 -4.73 6.60 -8.85
N VAL A 354 -5.01 5.31 -8.74
CA VAL A 354 -6.10 4.79 -7.90
C VAL A 354 -5.53 4.17 -6.64
N VAL A 355 -6.23 4.38 -5.53
CA VAL A 355 -5.83 3.91 -4.22
C VAL A 355 -6.96 3.10 -3.59
N GLY A 356 -6.67 1.86 -3.23
CA GLY A 356 -7.62 0.98 -2.55
C GLY A 356 -7.68 1.27 -1.06
N ILE A 357 -8.89 1.43 -0.53
CA ILE A 357 -9.16 1.73 0.87
C ILE A 357 -9.93 0.56 1.49
N MET A 358 -9.35 -0.06 2.51
CA MET A 358 -9.95 -1.20 3.20
C MET A 358 -11.02 -0.82 4.22
N GLY A 359 -11.05 0.43 4.63
CA GLY A 359 -11.90 0.92 5.71
C GLY A 359 -11.34 0.61 7.11
N ILE A 360 -11.87 1.31 8.11
CA ILE A 360 -11.44 1.15 9.51
C ILE A 360 -11.80 -0.26 9.99
N GLY A 361 -10.78 -1.01 10.43
CA GLY A 361 -10.94 -2.36 10.98
C GLY A 361 -11.37 -2.41 12.45
N PHE A 362 -11.38 -1.27 13.15
CA PHE A 362 -11.65 -1.18 14.57
C PHE A 362 -13.01 -0.52 14.82
N GLY A 363 -13.82 -1.12 15.68
CA GLY A 363 -15.08 -0.52 16.13
C GLY A 363 -16.35 -0.98 15.42
N GLY A 364 -16.33 -2.02 14.62
CA GLY A 364 -17.51 -2.73 14.12
C GLY A 364 -18.32 -2.06 13.02
N THR A 365 -17.95 -0.84 12.57
CA THR A 365 -18.56 -0.21 11.40
C THR A 365 -17.45 0.06 10.39
N PRO A 366 -17.41 -0.68 9.28
CA PRO A 366 -16.46 -0.39 8.19
C PRO A 366 -16.84 0.94 7.55
N ILE A 367 -16.04 1.97 7.78
CA ILE A 367 -16.15 3.25 7.09
C ILE A 367 -14.94 3.40 6.17
N GLY A 368 -15.14 4.06 5.04
CA GLY A 368 -14.08 4.36 4.09
C GLY A 368 -13.75 3.25 3.10
N GLN A 369 -14.53 2.16 3.02
CA GLN A 369 -14.33 1.14 1.98
C GLN A 369 -14.68 1.72 0.61
N ARG A 370 -13.64 2.03 -0.20
CA ARG A 370 -13.78 2.66 -1.51
C ARG A 370 -12.51 2.56 -2.32
N ILE A 371 -12.55 3.05 -3.53
CA ILE A 371 -11.37 3.37 -4.35
C ILE A 371 -11.33 4.89 -4.51
N ASP A 372 -10.21 5.50 -4.16
CA ASP A 372 -9.95 6.92 -4.43
C ASP A 372 -9.18 7.06 -5.75
N VAL A 373 -9.59 8.04 -6.57
CA VAL A 373 -8.85 8.50 -7.76
C VAL A 373 -8.06 9.72 -7.33
N VAL A 374 -6.74 9.63 -7.46
CA VAL A 374 -5.78 10.65 -7.06
C VAL A 374 -5.14 11.23 -8.30
N GLU A 375 -5.47 12.47 -8.61
CA GLU A 375 -4.88 13.19 -9.73
C GLU A 375 -3.59 13.87 -9.28
N LEU A 376 -2.51 13.59 -10.00
CA LEU A 376 -1.21 14.18 -9.76
C LEU A 376 -0.90 15.27 -10.81
N ASN A 377 -0.02 16.21 -10.42
CA ASN A 377 0.57 17.10 -11.42
C ASN A 377 1.46 16.30 -12.40
N GLU A 378 1.80 16.88 -13.53
CA GLU A 378 2.59 16.22 -14.59
C GLU A 378 3.94 15.67 -14.09
N ALA A 379 4.52 16.28 -13.07
CA ALA A 379 5.76 15.82 -12.45
C ALA A 379 5.57 14.67 -11.46
N GLY A 380 4.34 14.37 -11.05
CA GLY A 380 4.02 13.35 -10.04
C GLY A 380 4.43 13.74 -8.62
N THR A 381 4.60 15.04 -8.35
CA THR A 381 5.15 15.55 -7.07
C THR A 381 4.10 16.22 -6.17
N GLU A 382 2.91 16.45 -6.68
CA GLU A 382 1.82 17.09 -5.96
C GLU A 382 0.48 16.44 -6.34
N VAL A 383 -0.38 16.25 -5.36
CA VAL A 383 -1.77 15.85 -5.57
C VAL A 383 -2.59 17.09 -5.94
N VAL A 384 -3.25 17.03 -7.09
CA VAL A 384 -4.11 18.10 -7.61
C VAL A 384 -5.55 17.95 -7.10
N ASP A 385 -6.06 16.72 -7.12
CA ASP A 385 -7.41 16.40 -6.65
C ASP A 385 -7.49 14.95 -6.15
N VAL A 386 -8.45 14.69 -5.27
CA VAL A 386 -8.78 13.33 -4.80
C VAL A 386 -10.29 13.18 -4.83
N THR A 387 -10.78 12.25 -5.62
CA THR A 387 -12.20 11.94 -5.75
C THR A 387 -12.48 10.48 -5.46
N GLU A 388 -13.64 10.18 -4.87
CA GLU A 388 -14.10 8.81 -4.70
C GLU A 388 -14.62 8.25 -6.02
N MET A 389 -14.13 7.08 -6.42
CA MET A 389 -14.61 6.37 -7.61
C MET A 389 -16.02 5.87 -7.39
N THR A 390 -16.95 6.27 -8.26
CA THR A 390 -18.32 5.73 -8.24
C THR A 390 -18.31 4.31 -8.77
N LEU A 391 -18.49 3.34 -7.89
CA LEU A 391 -18.43 1.91 -8.23
C LEU A 391 -19.80 1.39 -8.70
N PRO A 392 -19.85 0.56 -9.75
CA PRO A 392 -21.07 -0.11 -10.23
C PRO A 392 -21.41 -1.38 -9.44
N MET A 393 -20.79 -1.60 -8.28
CA MET A 393 -20.94 -2.77 -7.42
C MET A 393 -20.95 -2.34 -5.95
N GLU A 394 -21.24 -3.27 -5.05
CA GLU A 394 -21.08 -3.03 -3.61
C GLU A 394 -19.61 -2.77 -3.24
N THR A 395 -19.40 -1.88 -2.29
CA THR A 395 -18.05 -1.57 -1.79
C THR A 395 -17.53 -2.71 -0.94
N GLY A 396 -16.20 -2.85 -0.89
CA GLY A 396 -15.53 -3.87 -0.09
C GLY A 396 -14.21 -3.37 0.48
N ARG A 397 -13.53 -4.23 1.20
CA ARG A 397 -12.17 -3.97 1.67
C ARG A 397 -11.19 -4.18 0.51
N PHE A 398 -10.92 -3.14 -0.26
CA PHE A 398 -10.05 -3.19 -1.43
C PHE A 398 -8.61 -3.45 -1.01
N ARG A 399 -8.16 -4.68 -1.18
CA ARG A 399 -6.82 -5.14 -0.78
C ARG A 399 -5.79 -4.91 -1.87
N SER A 400 -6.12 -5.18 -3.11
CA SER A 400 -5.23 -5.01 -4.25
C SER A 400 -5.97 -4.39 -5.42
N LEU A 401 -5.30 -3.48 -6.11
CA LEU A 401 -5.68 -2.90 -7.38
C LEU A 401 -4.55 -3.15 -8.36
N VAL A 402 -4.87 -3.67 -9.55
CA VAL A 402 -3.90 -3.96 -10.59
C VAL A 402 -4.52 -3.67 -11.96
N LEU A 403 -3.80 -2.97 -12.81
CA LEU A 403 -4.21 -2.77 -14.20
C LEU A 403 -3.88 -4.06 -15.00
N GLY A 404 -4.91 -4.68 -15.57
CA GLY A 404 -4.73 -5.85 -16.42
C GLY A 404 -4.15 -5.50 -17.80
N PRO A 405 -3.66 -6.50 -18.56
CA PRO A 405 -3.12 -6.27 -19.91
C PRO A 405 -4.18 -5.81 -20.92
N ASP A 406 -5.46 -6.00 -20.60
CA ASP A 406 -6.61 -5.47 -21.33
C ASP A 406 -6.91 -3.99 -21.05
N GLY A 407 -6.12 -3.37 -20.16
CA GLY A 407 -6.27 -1.98 -19.73
C GLY A 407 -7.42 -1.73 -18.75
N ASN A 408 -8.06 -2.78 -18.23
CA ASN A 408 -9.09 -2.67 -17.20
C ASN A 408 -8.48 -2.74 -15.80
N LEU A 409 -9.16 -2.16 -14.82
CA LEU A 409 -8.74 -2.21 -13.42
C LEU A 409 -9.32 -3.46 -12.74
N TYR A 410 -8.45 -4.28 -12.18
CA TYR A 410 -8.83 -5.42 -11.35
C TYR A 410 -8.70 -5.07 -9.87
N ALA A 411 -9.69 -5.46 -9.09
CA ALA A 411 -9.78 -5.15 -7.67
C ALA A 411 -10.06 -6.43 -6.87
N ALA A 412 -9.13 -6.82 -6.01
CA ALA A 412 -9.34 -7.88 -5.03
C ALA A 412 -9.87 -7.28 -3.72
N VAL A 413 -10.91 -7.91 -3.17
CA VAL A 413 -11.52 -7.52 -1.89
C VAL A 413 -11.39 -8.63 -0.86
N ASP A 414 -11.11 -8.27 0.40
CA ASP A 414 -10.95 -9.24 1.50
C ASP A 414 -12.18 -10.14 1.71
N GLN A 415 -13.34 -9.74 1.18
CA GLN A 415 -14.59 -10.51 1.24
C GLN A 415 -14.60 -11.75 0.34
N GLY A 416 -13.62 -11.92 -0.54
CA GLY A 416 -13.42 -13.13 -1.33
C GLY A 416 -13.75 -13.00 -2.82
N ASP A 417 -13.78 -11.78 -3.34
CA ASP A 417 -14.07 -11.53 -4.74
C ASP A 417 -12.90 -10.82 -5.45
N ILE A 418 -12.75 -11.10 -6.73
CA ILE A 418 -11.95 -10.31 -7.66
C ILE A 418 -12.89 -9.72 -8.71
N HIS A 419 -12.91 -8.43 -8.80
CA HIS A 419 -13.73 -7.64 -9.72
C HIS A 419 -12.88 -7.05 -10.84
N MET A 420 -13.47 -6.90 -12.02
CA MET A 420 -12.91 -6.11 -13.12
C MET A 420 -13.79 -4.89 -13.34
N LEU A 421 -13.19 -3.72 -13.41
CA LEU A 421 -13.81 -2.44 -13.70
C LEU A 421 -13.31 -1.96 -15.07
N ALA A 422 -14.22 -1.81 -16.02
CA ALA A 422 -13.92 -1.39 -17.38
C ALA A 422 -14.47 0.02 -17.63
N PRO A 423 -13.66 0.97 -18.12
CA PRO A 423 -14.16 2.29 -18.47
C PRO A 423 -15.10 2.23 -19.70
N GLY A 424 -16.11 3.10 -19.73
CA GLY A 424 -17.04 3.22 -20.86
C GLY A 424 -18.08 2.09 -20.96
N GLY A 425 -18.30 1.31 -19.90
CA GLY A 425 -19.35 0.28 -19.86
C GLY A 425 -20.75 0.91 -19.89
N ASN A 426 -21.58 0.50 -20.88
CA ASN A 426 -23.02 0.77 -20.92
C ASN A 426 -23.79 -0.34 -20.21
#